data_3d9cbeb326af9a75a3614720a7f818f0
#
_entry.id   3d9cbeb326af9a75a3614720a7f818f0
#
_cell.length_a   1.000
_cell.length_b   1.000
_cell.length_c   1.000
_cell.angle_alpha   90.00
_cell.angle_beta   90.00
_cell.angle_gamma   90.00
#
_symmetry.space_group_name_H-M   'P 1'
#
loop_
_entity.id
_entity.type
_entity.pdbx_description
1 polymer ?
#
loop_
_entity_poly.entity_id
_entity_poly.type
_entity_poly.pdbx_seq_one_letter_code
_entity_poly.pdbx_strand_id
1 'polypeptide(L)'
;MSDIVNKLWGFCHTLRHDGIDYGDYIEQLTYLLFLKMADEKEINLSSVTYQNEKGKTVTLNCSWKELTEKSGANLLDHFTDVLRVLAKQSGILGDIFQQAMPRFNNPVNLKKVISMIDDEDWSSMDVDVKGAAFEGLLEKAASEGKKGAGQYFTPRVLIDAIIHVMQPDPRGKSEFKICDPACGTGGFLVRSYEWLVSPKIAGGVFDRKDIKRIKTKTYYGQDLVPRPRRLALMNLFLHGVEPQIYIGDTIYEPDRGERYDVILTNPPFGTKGANQAPNRDDFTIETSNKQLNFVQHVVNTLKPGGRAAMVLPDNCFFEGKAGEVFEILMHDCNLHTVLRLPRGTFTPYSQGVKANVIFFQKGMPTEKIWIFDARSNVPGITKKDRPLSDKHFEEFEKCYGSDPNGRSRRKDLGEEGRVRCFTIDDVKERNYKLDITWLKDESLEDSDELPEPQDLASEAITELEAVVDDLKDIVELLEKEEGVEK
;
A
#
# COMPACT_ATOMS: atom_id res chain seq x y z
N MET A 1 17.96 12.14 10.72
CA MET A 1 17.14 11.08 10.10
C MET A 1 17.95 10.09 9.25
N SER A 2 18.75 10.55 8.28
CA SER A 2 19.61 9.67 7.45
C SER A 2 20.62 8.82 8.24
N ASP A 3 21.06 9.28 9.41
CA ASP A 3 22.08 8.59 10.21
C ASP A 3 21.55 7.32 10.89
N ILE A 4 20.38 7.36 11.51
CA ILE A 4 19.76 6.17 12.14
C ILE A 4 19.39 5.12 11.09
N VAL A 5 18.76 5.55 9.98
CA VAL A 5 18.45 4.65 8.86
C VAL A 5 19.71 3.99 8.33
N ASN A 6 20.80 4.73 8.17
CA ASN A 6 22.06 4.20 7.69
C ASN A 6 22.74 3.27 8.70
N LYS A 7 22.67 3.58 9.99
CA LYS A 7 23.14 2.68 11.07
C LYS A 7 22.38 1.36 11.06
N LEU A 8 21.04 1.39 11.14
CA LEU A 8 20.21 0.21 11.10
C LEU A 8 20.41 -0.59 9.81
N TRP A 9 20.57 0.09 8.66
CA TRP A 9 20.88 -0.55 7.40
C TRP A 9 22.27 -1.15 7.34
N GLY A 10 23.26 -0.54 7.99
CA GLY A 10 24.62 -1.08 8.08
C GLY A 10 24.68 -2.52 8.63
N PHE A 11 23.69 -2.90 9.45
CA PHE A 11 23.60 -4.26 10.01
C PHE A 11 23.05 -5.30 9.05
N CYS A 12 22.26 -4.87 8.06
CA CYS A 12 21.83 -5.74 6.98
C CYS A 12 23.03 -6.42 6.32
N HIS A 13 24.13 -5.70 6.14
CA HIS A 13 25.34 -6.26 5.55
C HIS A 13 25.98 -7.34 6.43
N THR A 14 25.99 -7.17 7.75
CA THR A 14 26.51 -8.19 8.67
C THR A 14 25.66 -9.46 8.65
N LEU A 15 24.34 -9.33 8.60
CA LEU A 15 23.40 -10.45 8.62
C LEU A 15 23.30 -11.19 7.28
N ARG A 16 23.58 -10.49 6.17
CA ARG A 16 23.65 -11.11 4.84
C ARG A 16 24.73 -12.22 4.77
N HIS A 17 25.80 -12.07 5.52
CA HIS A 17 26.82 -13.12 5.65
C HIS A 17 26.30 -14.36 6.38
N ASP A 18 25.23 -14.25 7.16
CA ASP A 18 24.55 -15.38 7.82
C ASP A 18 23.46 -16.01 6.95
N GLY A 19 23.30 -15.58 5.70
CA GLY A 19 22.29 -16.10 4.78
C GLY A 19 20.89 -15.50 4.99
N ILE A 20 20.77 -14.43 5.77
CA ILE A 20 19.49 -13.70 6.01
C ILE A 20 19.28 -12.71 4.87
N ASP A 21 18.15 -12.81 4.17
CA ASP A 21 17.78 -11.85 3.15
C ASP A 21 17.29 -10.51 3.74
N TYR A 22 17.18 -9.47 2.91
CA TYR A 22 16.75 -8.15 3.37
C TYR A 22 15.34 -8.13 3.95
N GLY A 23 14.44 -8.94 3.41
CA GLY A 23 13.06 -9.03 3.90
C GLY A 23 13.01 -9.67 5.28
N ASP A 24 13.72 -10.79 5.46
CA ASP A 24 13.83 -11.46 6.77
C ASP A 24 14.52 -10.57 7.80
N TYR A 25 15.57 -9.82 7.39
CA TYR A 25 16.23 -8.87 8.27
C TYR A 25 15.28 -7.78 8.79
N ILE A 26 14.53 -7.13 7.89
CA ILE A 26 13.58 -6.09 8.30
C ILE A 26 12.51 -6.66 9.24
N GLU A 27 12.07 -7.88 8.99
CA GLU A 27 11.13 -8.56 9.87
C GLU A 27 11.70 -8.80 11.26
N GLN A 28 12.93 -9.31 11.36
CA GLN A 28 13.60 -9.52 12.66
C GLN A 28 13.85 -8.18 13.39
N LEU A 29 14.27 -7.16 12.66
CA LEU A 29 14.45 -5.83 13.21
C LEU A 29 13.12 -5.25 13.72
N THR A 30 12.00 -5.53 13.03
CA THR A 30 10.66 -5.12 13.45
C THR A 30 10.32 -5.68 14.83
N TYR A 31 10.61 -6.96 15.10
CA TYR A 31 10.35 -7.56 16.40
C TYR A 31 11.19 -6.91 17.51
N LEU A 32 12.46 -6.69 17.25
CA LEU A 32 13.37 -6.09 18.23
C LEU A 32 13.00 -4.63 18.52
N LEU A 33 12.71 -3.84 17.48
CA LEU A 33 12.25 -2.46 17.64
C LEU A 33 10.94 -2.38 18.42
N PHE A 34 9.99 -3.30 18.14
CA PHE A 34 8.75 -3.35 18.90
C PHE A 34 9.02 -3.59 20.40
N LEU A 35 9.87 -4.55 20.74
CA LEU A 35 10.20 -4.87 22.14
C LEU A 35 10.87 -3.68 22.84
N LYS A 36 11.78 -2.98 22.15
CA LYS A 36 12.40 -1.75 22.66
C LYS A 36 11.37 -0.64 22.88
N MET A 37 10.47 -0.43 21.90
CA MET A 37 9.42 0.59 22.01
C MET A 37 8.37 0.27 23.06
N ALA A 38 8.07 -1.03 23.27
CA ALA A 38 7.16 -1.48 24.33
C ALA A 38 7.73 -1.16 25.71
N ASP A 39 9.04 -1.37 25.89
CA ASP A 39 9.77 -1.02 27.11
C ASP A 39 9.71 0.49 27.40
N GLU A 40 9.97 1.32 26.38
CA GLU A 40 9.90 2.79 26.49
C GLU A 40 8.49 3.33 26.74
N LYS A 41 7.45 2.65 26.23
CA LYS A 41 6.04 3.00 26.47
C LYS A 41 5.48 2.40 27.78
N GLU A 42 6.34 1.84 28.63
CA GLU A 42 5.96 1.20 29.88
C GLU A 42 4.93 0.06 29.71
N ILE A 43 4.91 -0.59 28.55
CA ILE A 43 4.11 -1.78 28.34
C ILE A 43 4.78 -2.93 29.10
N ASN A 44 4.09 -3.42 30.14
CA ASN A 44 4.66 -4.45 30.99
C ASN A 44 4.73 -5.81 30.28
N LEU A 45 5.92 -6.15 29.78
CA LEU A 45 6.24 -7.45 29.19
C LEU A 45 7.05 -8.35 30.12
N SER A 46 7.31 -7.96 31.38
CA SER A 46 8.12 -8.74 32.32
C SER A 46 7.42 -10.01 32.83
N SER A 47 6.10 -10.13 32.66
CA SER A 47 5.32 -11.26 33.15
C SER A 47 4.19 -11.62 32.20
N VAL A 48 4.56 -12.10 30.99
CA VAL A 48 3.59 -12.51 29.97
C VAL A 48 3.16 -13.96 30.21
N THR A 49 1.85 -14.17 30.39
CA THR A 49 1.28 -15.50 30.65
C THR A 49 0.78 -16.12 29.34
N TYR A 50 0.98 -17.42 29.18
CA TYR A 50 0.47 -18.20 28.07
C TYR A 50 0.17 -19.64 28.47
N GLN A 51 -0.64 -20.33 27.70
CA GLN A 51 -0.84 -21.78 27.86
C GLN A 51 0.15 -22.53 26.99
N ASN A 52 0.93 -23.44 27.61
CA ASN A 52 1.82 -24.32 26.87
C ASN A 52 1.03 -25.46 26.17
N GLU A 53 1.72 -26.31 25.42
CA GLU A 53 1.13 -27.44 24.70
C GLU A 53 0.38 -28.45 25.60
N LYS A 54 0.71 -28.47 26.88
CA LYS A 54 0.07 -29.32 27.91
C LYS A 54 -1.08 -28.60 28.62
N GLY A 55 -1.53 -27.42 28.15
CA GLY A 55 -2.57 -26.63 28.78
C GLY A 55 -2.20 -25.96 30.09
N LYS A 56 -0.92 -26.02 30.53
CA LYS A 56 -0.46 -25.38 31.77
C LYS A 56 -0.14 -23.91 31.50
N THR A 57 -0.64 -23.04 32.39
CA THR A 57 -0.25 -21.63 32.38
C THR A 57 1.20 -21.47 32.77
N VAL A 58 1.97 -20.81 31.94
CA VAL A 58 3.39 -20.51 32.14
C VAL A 58 3.59 -19.01 31.99
N THR A 59 4.54 -18.45 32.71
CA THR A 59 4.93 -17.04 32.64
C THR A 59 6.32 -16.92 32.04
N LEU A 60 6.50 -16.00 31.07
CA LEU A 60 7.79 -15.67 30.49
C LEU A 60 8.07 -14.16 30.66
N ASN A 61 9.30 -13.82 30.96
CA ASN A 61 9.77 -12.44 30.92
C ASN A 61 10.17 -12.10 29.48
N CYS A 62 9.33 -11.31 28.80
CA CYS A 62 9.53 -10.86 27.42
C CYS A 62 10.06 -9.42 27.33
N SER A 63 10.54 -8.84 28.44
CA SER A 63 11.01 -7.46 28.49
C SER A 63 12.30 -7.26 27.67
N TRP A 64 12.51 -6.03 27.19
CA TRP A 64 13.74 -5.66 26.52
C TRP A 64 14.98 -5.87 27.39
N LYS A 65 14.88 -5.53 28.69
CA LYS A 65 15.93 -5.71 29.67
C LYS A 65 16.41 -7.17 29.73
N GLU A 66 15.48 -8.13 29.77
CA GLU A 66 15.82 -9.56 29.81
C GLU A 66 16.62 -9.99 28.59
N LEU A 67 16.29 -9.46 27.39
CA LEU A 67 17.05 -9.71 26.15
C LEU A 67 18.45 -9.10 26.20
N THR A 68 18.60 -7.89 26.77
CA THR A 68 19.91 -7.23 26.87
C THR A 68 20.85 -7.92 27.87
N GLU A 69 20.34 -8.59 28.88
CA GLU A 69 21.13 -9.30 29.89
C GLU A 69 21.61 -10.68 29.44
N LYS A 70 20.97 -11.30 28.43
CA LYS A 70 21.32 -12.63 27.92
C LYS A 70 22.40 -12.60 26.85
N SER A 71 23.07 -13.74 26.65
CA SER A 71 24.07 -13.93 25.60
C SER A 71 24.17 -15.40 25.16
N GLY A 72 24.85 -15.66 24.06
CA GLY A 72 25.08 -17.01 23.55
C GLY A 72 23.78 -17.75 23.19
N ALA A 73 23.78 -19.08 23.30
CA ALA A 73 22.62 -19.92 23.00
C ALA A 73 21.39 -19.53 23.84
N ASN A 74 21.59 -19.17 25.11
CA ASN A 74 20.50 -18.76 26.01
C ASN A 74 19.74 -17.51 25.46
N LEU A 75 20.42 -16.60 24.77
CA LEU A 75 19.77 -15.45 24.15
C LEU A 75 18.92 -15.88 22.97
N LEU A 76 19.43 -16.76 22.12
CA LEU A 76 18.72 -17.22 20.92
C LEU A 76 17.47 -18.03 21.29
N ASP A 77 17.59 -18.95 22.26
CA ASP A 77 16.48 -19.73 22.77
C ASP A 77 15.41 -18.82 23.40
N HIS A 78 15.85 -17.87 24.21
CA HIS A 78 14.93 -16.93 24.85
C HIS A 78 14.21 -16.05 23.83
N PHE A 79 14.90 -15.53 22.83
CA PHE A 79 14.28 -14.74 21.75
C PHE A 79 13.23 -15.56 21.00
N THR A 80 13.54 -16.83 20.72
CA THR A 80 12.59 -17.77 20.10
C THR A 80 11.33 -17.95 20.95
N ASP A 81 11.51 -18.12 22.26
CA ASP A 81 10.40 -18.24 23.22
C ASP A 81 9.57 -16.94 23.30
N VAL A 82 10.22 -15.78 23.30
CA VAL A 82 9.55 -14.47 23.29
C VAL A 82 8.64 -14.35 22.06
N LEU A 83 9.15 -14.63 20.85
CA LEU A 83 8.34 -14.57 19.62
C LEU A 83 7.13 -15.49 19.72
N ARG A 84 7.32 -16.73 20.18
CA ARG A 84 6.26 -17.73 20.33
C ARG A 84 5.19 -17.33 21.35
N VAL A 85 5.60 -16.74 22.47
CA VAL A 85 4.69 -16.35 23.56
C VAL A 85 3.90 -15.12 23.19
N LEU A 86 4.52 -14.13 22.56
CA LEU A 86 3.85 -12.92 22.11
C LEU A 86 2.86 -13.18 20.98
N ALA A 87 3.15 -14.15 20.10
CA ALA A 87 2.22 -14.58 19.05
C ALA A 87 0.88 -15.15 19.61
N LYS A 88 0.84 -15.56 20.87
CA LYS A 88 -0.37 -16.09 21.54
C LYS A 88 -1.16 -15.03 22.31
N GLN A 89 -0.69 -13.80 22.32
CA GLN A 89 -1.38 -12.70 23.00
C GLN A 89 -2.52 -12.16 22.13
N SER A 90 -3.44 -11.43 22.74
CA SER A 90 -4.52 -10.73 22.04
C SER A 90 -4.09 -9.30 21.65
N GLY A 91 -4.81 -8.71 20.69
CA GLY A 91 -4.61 -7.35 20.22
C GLY A 91 -3.32 -7.18 19.42
N ILE A 92 -2.79 -5.95 19.38
CA ILE A 92 -1.66 -5.57 18.54
C ILE A 92 -0.40 -6.42 18.78
N LEU A 93 -0.19 -6.88 20.00
CA LEU A 93 0.91 -7.80 20.34
C LEU A 93 0.79 -9.10 19.55
N GLY A 94 -0.33 -9.80 19.68
CA GLY A 94 -0.56 -11.04 18.96
C GLY A 94 -0.50 -10.84 17.46
N ASP A 95 -1.06 -9.74 16.96
CA ASP A 95 -1.09 -9.42 15.55
C ASP A 95 0.30 -9.18 14.93
N ILE A 96 1.19 -8.45 15.62
CA ILE A 96 2.57 -8.21 15.18
C ILE A 96 3.38 -9.50 15.19
N PHE A 97 3.23 -10.33 16.24
CA PHE A 97 4.02 -11.55 16.41
C PHE A 97 3.36 -12.79 15.78
N GLN A 98 2.18 -12.69 15.20
CA GLN A 98 1.51 -13.81 14.54
C GLN A 98 2.44 -14.48 13.51
N GLN A 99 2.66 -15.79 13.63
CA GLN A 99 3.57 -16.56 12.80
C GLN A 99 5.02 -16.05 12.79
N ALA A 100 5.44 -15.34 13.84
CA ALA A 100 6.81 -14.88 13.98
C ALA A 100 7.77 -16.06 14.12
N MET A 101 8.84 -16.03 13.32
CA MET A 101 9.89 -17.06 13.31
C MET A 101 11.25 -16.39 13.49
N PRO A 102 12.12 -16.91 14.39
CA PRO A 102 13.50 -16.43 14.47
C PRO A 102 14.26 -16.80 13.19
N ARG A 103 15.07 -15.86 12.71
CA ARG A 103 15.95 -16.06 11.53
C ARG A 103 17.42 -15.93 11.87
N PHE A 104 17.76 -15.51 13.08
CA PHE A 104 19.13 -15.49 13.53
C PHE A 104 19.64 -16.91 13.78
N ASN A 105 20.73 -17.30 13.11
CA ASN A 105 21.42 -18.57 13.34
C ASN A 105 22.61 -18.40 14.29
N ASN A 106 23.16 -17.17 14.36
CA ASN A 106 24.30 -16.85 15.21
C ASN A 106 23.88 -15.91 16.34
N PRO A 107 23.96 -16.36 17.62
CA PRO A 107 23.60 -15.52 18.76
C PRO A 107 24.47 -14.27 18.93
N VAL A 108 25.70 -14.26 18.38
CA VAL A 108 26.58 -13.07 18.38
C VAL A 108 25.96 -11.96 17.53
N ASN A 109 25.41 -12.30 16.37
CA ASN A 109 24.77 -11.34 15.48
C ASN A 109 23.47 -10.80 16.09
N LEU A 110 22.65 -11.66 16.71
CA LEU A 110 21.48 -11.21 17.47
C LEU A 110 21.86 -10.24 18.58
N LYS A 111 22.87 -10.58 19.38
CA LYS A 111 23.36 -9.71 20.46
C LYS A 111 23.85 -8.38 19.95
N LYS A 112 24.58 -8.38 18.84
CA LYS A 112 25.07 -7.16 18.18
C LYS A 112 23.91 -6.24 17.78
N VAL A 113 22.87 -6.77 17.13
CA VAL A 113 21.69 -5.96 16.72
C VAL A 113 20.97 -5.42 17.94
N ILE A 114 20.78 -6.22 19.00
CA ILE A 114 20.18 -5.78 20.27
C ILE A 114 20.99 -4.63 20.86
N SER A 115 22.32 -4.80 21.01
CA SER A 115 23.18 -3.75 21.59
C SER A 115 23.08 -2.43 20.81
N MET A 116 22.98 -2.52 19.52
CA MET A 116 22.96 -1.35 18.64
C MET A 116 21.61 -0.63 18.63
N ILE A 117 20.51 -1.37 18.84
CA ILE A 117 19.21 -0.76 19.12
C ILE A 117 19.22 -0.11 20.51
N ASP A 118 19.88 -0.73 21.48
CA ASP A 118 19.94 -0.25 22.85
C ASP A 118 20.84 1.00 23.03
N ASP A 119 21.90 1.12 22.21
CA ASP A 119 22.80 2.25 22.20
C ASP A 119 22.17 3.57 21.66
N GLU A 120 21.01 3.47 21.00
CA GLU A 120 20.29 4.66 20.51
C GLU A 120 19.26 5.13 21.54
N ASP A 121 19.23 6.44 21.76
CA ASP A 121 18.23 7.07 22.64
C ASP A 121 16.90 7.28 21.92
N TRP A 122 16.12 6.21 21.83
CA TRP A 122 14.80 6.25 21.24
C TRP A 122 13.82 7.08 22.05
N SER A 123 14.03 7.20 23.38
CA SER A 123 13.13 7.92 24.27
C SER A 123 13.09 9.42 23.97
N SER A 124 14.23 10.01 23.59
CA SER A 124 14.34 11.43 23.22
C SER A 124 13.80 11.76 21.83
N MET A 125 13.53 10.73 21.00
CA MET A 125 13.00 10.93 19.65
C MET A 125 11.49 11.08 19.67
N ASP A 126 10.99 12.08 18.94
CA ASP A 126 9.57 12.20 18.64
C ASP A 126 9.03 10.98 17.92
N VAL A 127 7.74 10.69 18.11
CA VAL A 127 7.03 9.58 17.45
C VAL A 127 7.19 9.65 15.92
N ASP A 128 7.10 10.85 15.36
CA ASP A 128 7.24 11.09 13.92
C ASP A 128 8.65 10.75 13.40
N VAL A 129 9.69 10.99 14.20
CA VAL A 129 11.08 10.65 13.83
C VAL A 129 11.29 9.14 13.82
N LYS A 130 10.74 8.42 14.81
CA LYS A 130 10.81 6.95 14.89
C LYS A 130 10.10 6.29 13.70
N GLY A 131 8.90 6.75 13.39
CA GLY A 131 8.11 6.29 12.25
C GLY A 131 8.83 6.54 10.92
N ALA A 132 9.32 7.76 10.71
CA ALA A 132 10.04 8.12 9.51
C ALA A 132 11.37 7.35 9.33
N ALA A 133 12.05 7.00 10.43
CA ALA A 133 13.24 6.14 10.37
C ALA A 133 12.88 4.72 9.92
N PHE A 134 11.80 4.15 10.44
CA PHE A 134 11.32 2.83 10.04
C PHE A 134 10.85 2.80 8.58
N GLU A 135 10.09 3.80 8.15
CA GLU A 135 9.71 3.92 6.74
C GLU A 135 10.92 4.07 5.81
N GLY A 136 11.93 4.85 6.19
CA GLY A 136 13.18 4.96 5.43
C GLY A 136 13.91 3.63 5.28
N LEU A 137 13.84 2.76 6.31
CA LEU A 137 14.34 1.37 6.21
C LEU A 137 13.54 0.54 5.23
N LEU A 138 12.20 0.61 5.27
CA LEU A 138 11.32 -0.10 4.34
C LEU A 138 11.59 0.33 2.89
N GLU A 139 11.70 1.63 2.65
CA GLU A 139 12.02 2.19 1.33
C GLU A 139 13.37 1.69 0.82
N LYS A 140 14.40 1.71 1.68
CA LYS A 140 15.73 1.23 1.33
C LYS A 140 15.74 -0.27 1.03
N ALA A 141 15.03 -1.07 1.85
CA ALA A 141 14.88 -2.50 1.60
C ALA A 141 14.17 -2.78 0.27
N ALA A 142 13.10 -2.05 -0.02
CA ALA A 142 12.38 -2.16 -1.28
C ALA A 142 13.29 -1.82 -2.48
N SER A 143 14.12 -0.78 -2.37
CA SER A 143 15.01 -0.32 -3.47
C SER A 143 16.19 -1.24 -3.75
N GLU A 144 16.64 -2.03 -2.77
CA GLU A 144 17.80 -2.93 -2.90
C GLU A 144 17.44 -4.41 -3.03
N GLY A 145 16.19 -4.78 -2.69
CA GLY A 145 15.67 -6.14 -2.81
C GLY A 145 15.46 -6.56 -4.26
N LYS A 146 16.27 -7.49 -4.76
CA LYS A 146 16.23 -7.94 -6.18
C LYS A 146 14.99 -8.73 -6.59
N LYS A 147 14.14 -9.23 -5.68
CA LYS A 147 12.84 -9.88 -5.97
C LYS A 147 11.96 -9.86 -4.71
N GLY A 148 10.75 -9.34 -4.83
CA GLY A 148 9.63 -9.54 -3.90
C GLY A 148 9.39 -8.48 -2.84
N ALA A 149 10.36 -7.66 -2.44
CA ALA A 149 10.12 -6.59 -1.46
C ALA A 149 9.54 -5.30 -2.09
N GLY A 150 9.93 -5.00 -3.32
CA GLY A 150 9.51 -3.77 -4.02
C GLY A 150 8.04 -3.78 -4.49
N GLN A 151 7.47 -4.95 -4.75
CA GLN A 151 6.08 -5.08 -5.22
C GLN A 151 5.02 -4.61 -4.19
N TYR A 152 5.41 -4.44 -2.92
CA TYR A 152 4.53 -3.97 -1.83
C TYR A 152 4.72 -2.49 -1.51
N PHE A 153 5.50 -1.77 -2.30
CA PHE A 153 5.88 -0.39 -2.00
C PHE A 153 5.34 0.60 -3.03
N THR A 154 4.56 1.56 -2.55
CA THR A 154 4.09 2.69 -3.36
C THR A 154 4.96 3.91 -3.05
N PRO A 155 5.50 4.63 -4.06
CA PRO A 155 6.34 5.80 -3.83
C PRO A 155 5.64 6.85 -2.95
N ARG A 156 6.34 7.34 -1.92
CA ARG A 156 5.79 8.32 -0.97
C ARG A 156 5.28 9.58 -1.66
N VAL A 157 6.03 10.09 -2.62
CA VAL A 157 5.64 11.28 -3.38
C VAL A 157 4.29 11.10 -4.07
N LEU A 158 4.00 9.91 -4.60
CA LEU A 158 2.69 9.59 -5.19
C LEU A 158 1.61 9.52 -4.10
N ILE A 159 1.90 8.86 -2.97
CA ILE A 159 0.96 8.77 -1.85
C ILE A 159 0.61 10.17 -1.35
N ASP A 160 1.60 11.04 -1.17
CA ASP A 160 1.42 12.41 -0.70
C ASP A 160 0.54 13.22 -1.65
N ALA A 161 0.79 13.17 -2.95
CA ALA A 161 -0.04 13.85 -3.95
C ALA A 161 -1.51 13.38 -3.90
N ILE A 162 -1.73 12.06 -3.74
CA ILE A 162 -3.08 11.50 -3.59
C ILE A 162 -3.74 12.01 -2.29
N ILE A 163 -3.02 11.99 -1.17
CA ILE A 163 -3.55 12.42 0.12
C ILE A 163 -3.83 13.92 0.14
N HIS A 164 -2.99 14.75 -0.47
CA HIS A 164 -3.20 16.20 -0.56
C HIS A 164 -4.54 16.54 -1.23
N VAL A 165 -4.91 15.83 -2.29
CA VAL A 165 -6.19 16.08 -2.97
C VAL A 165 -7.36 15.36 -2.31
N MET A 166 -7.15 14.18 -1.71
CA MET A 166 -8.19 13.39 -1.07
C MET A 166 -8.57 13.87 0.33
N GLN A 167 -7.66 14.54 1.04
CA GLN A 167 -7.88 15.12 2.37
C GLN A 167 -8.67 14.21 3.33
N PRO A 168 -8.12 13.06 3.74
CA PRO A 168 -8.84 12.09 4.56
C PRO A 168 -8.96 12.54 6.03
N ASP A 169 -9.83 13.52 6.31
CA ASP A 169 -9.97 14.19 7.60
C ASP A 169 -11.07 13.57 8.48
N PRO A 170 -10.73 12.86 9.58
CA PRO A 170 -11.65 12.27 10.52
C PRO A 170 -12.08 13.20 11.65
N ARG A 171 -11.58 14.45 11.71
CA ARG A 171 -11.86 15.37 12.82
C ARG A 171 -13.35 15.73 12.88
N GLY A 172 -13.88 15.79 14.09
CA GLY A 172 -15.29 16.11 14.33
C GLY A 172 -16.31 15.09 13.82
N LYS A 173 -15.85 13.90 13.36
CA LYS A 173 -16.72 12.82 12.85
C LYS A 173 -16.64 11.61 13.77
N SER A 174 -17.78 11.11 14.25
CA SER A 174 -17.84 10.03 15.24
C SER A 174 -17.36 8.68 14.69
N GLU A 175 -17.62 8.39 13.41
CA GLU A 175 -17.39 7.10 12.77
C GLU A 175 -16.74 7.24 11.39
N PHE A 176 -15.63 7.94 11.32
CA PHE A 176 -14.89 8.07 10.07
C PHE A 176 -13.83 6.98 9.94
N LYS A 177 -13.89 6.23 8.84
CA LYS A 177 -13.00 5.11 8.56
C LYS A 177 -12.23 5.33 7.26
N ILE A 178 -10.93 5.16 7.32
CA ILE A 178 -10.00 5.15 6.17
C ILE A 178 -9.53 3.72 5.98
N CYS A 179 -9.57 3.20 4.75
CA CYS A 179 -9.16 1.83 4.46
C CYS A 179 -8.18 1.76 3.30
N ASP A 180 -7.24 0.82 3.41
CA ASP A 180 -6.45 0.32 2.30
C ASP A 180 -6.63 -1.21 2.21
N PRO A 181 -7.43 -1.72 1.27
CA PRO A 181 -7.72 -3.14 1.14
C PRO A 181 -6.56 -3.98 0.53
N ALA A 182 -5.45 -3.35 0.18
CA ALA A 182 -4.20 -3.98 -0.26
C ALA A 182 -3.01 -3.24 0.38
N CYS A 183 -3.00 -3.18 1.72
CA CYS A 183 -2.26 -2.15 2.44
C CYS A 183 -0.73 -2.29 2.38
N GLY A 184 -0.19 -3.43 1.98
CA GLY A 184 1.25 -3.64 1.94
C GLY A 184 1.90 -3.28 3.28
N THR A 185 2.83 -2.34 3.28
CA THR A 185 3.50 -1.83 4.49
C THR A 185 2.75 -0.67 5.18
N GLY A 186 1.52 -0.40 4.78
CA GLY A 186 0.66 0.62 5.39
C GLY A 186 0.91 2.06 4.96
N GLY A 187 1.59 2.27 3.82
CA GLY A 187 2.02 3.59 3.38
C GLY A 187 0.89 4.62 3.28
N PHE A 188 -0.25 4.29 2.66
CA PHE A 188 -1.40 5.19 2.59
C PHE A 188 -1.98 5.53 3.97
N LEU A 189 -2.04 4.55 4.87
CA LEU A 189 -2.60 4.75 6.21
C LEU A 189 -1.70 5.63 7.07
N VAL A 190 -0.39 5.38 7.06
CA VAL A 190 0.61 6.19 7.78
C VAL A 190 0.62 7.62 7.26
N ARG A 191 0.73 7.80 5.93
CA ARG A 191 0.76 9.15 5.34
C ARG A 191 -0.53 9.92 5.54
N SER A 192 -1.69 9.23 5.60
CA SER A 192 -2.97 9.86 5.98
C SER A 192 -2.94 10.40 7.41
N TYR A 193 -2.31 9.66 8.34
CA TYR A 193 -2.14 10.13 9.72
C TYR A 193 -1.13 11.28 9.82
N GLU A 194 0.01 11.18 9.16
CA GLU A 194 1.03 12.25 9.15
C GLU A 194 0.49 13.54 8.51
N TRP A 195 -0.30 13.42 7.43
CA TRP A 195 -1.00 14.56 6.83
C TRP A 195 -1.92 15.25 7.84
N LEU A 196 -2.69 14.45 8.59
CA LEU A 196 -3.66 14.95 9.58
C LEU A 196 -2.99 15.69 10.74
N VAL A 197 -1.84 15.21 11.24
CA VAL A 197 -1.11 15.82 12.36
C VAL A 197 -0.13 16.91 11.92
N SER A 198 0.05 17.11 10.62
CA SER A 198 0.96 18.12 10.07
C SER A 198 0.60 19.52 10.54
N PRO A 199 1.58 20.32 11.00
CA PRO A 199 1.34 21.72 11.39
C PRO A 199 0.83 22.61 10.25
N LYS A 200 1.01 22.17 8.99
CA LYS A 200 0.55 22.90 7.79
C LYS A 200 -0.96 22.80 7.58
N ILE A 201 -1.64 21.88 8.26
CA ILE A 201 -3.08 21.74 8.15
C ILE A 201 -3.74 22.70 9.13
N ALA A 202 -4.56 23.61 8.61
CA ALA A 202 -5.24 24.60 9.43
C ALA A 202 -6.04 23.92 10.55
N GLY A 203 -5.77 24.30 11.80
CA GLY A 203 -6.51 23.81 12.97
C GLY A 203 -6.02 22.49 13.55
N GLY A 204 -4.76 22.12 13.38
CA GLY A 204 -4.13 20.89 13.95
C GLY A 204 -4.32 20.67 15.47
N VAL A 205 -5.24 21.36 16.11
CA VAL A 205 -5.62 21.17 17.51
C VAL A 205 -6.68 20.07 17.58
N PHE A 206 -6.31 18.96 18.23
CA PHE A 206 -7.21 17.84 18.49
C PHE A 206 -7.81 17.98 19.90
N ASP A 207 -9.13 17.75 20.02
CA ASP A 207 -9.70 17.38 21.31
C ASP A 207 -9.11 16.02 21.75
N ARG A 208 -8.82 15.85 23.04
CA ARG A 208 -8.28 14.59 23.60
C ARG A 208 -9.14 13.36 23.26
N LYS A 209 -10.46 13.52 23.21
CA LYS A 209 -11.38 12.43 22.82
C LYS A 209 -11.24 12.06 21.35
N ASP A 210 -11.09 13.04 20.48
CA ASP A 210 -10.87 12.85 19.05
C ASP A 210 -9.53 12.17 18.79
N ILE A 211 -8.45 12.55 19.46
CA ILE A 211 -7.14 11.91 19.30
C ILE A 211 -7.22 10.41 19.58
N LYS A 212 -7.83 10.01 20.71
CA LYS A 212 -7.96 8.60 21.05
C LYS A 212 -8.77 7.83 20.00
N ARG A 213 -9.93 8.38 19.60
CA ARG A 213 -10.79 7.78 18.57
C ARG A 213 -10.05 7.64 17.23
N ILE A 214 -9.39 8.69 16.78
CA ILE A 214 -8.65 8.72 15.52
C ILE A 214 -7.57 7.64 15.53
N LYS A 215 -6.80 7.53 16.62
CA LYS A 215 -5.72 6.55 16.74
C LYS A 215 -6.19 5.09 16.79
N THR A 216 -7.40 4.82 17.27
CA THR A 216 -7.85 3.45 17.55
C THR A 216 -9.00 2.95 16.65
N LYS A 217 -9.71 3.85 15.94
CA LYS A 217 -10.96 3.50 15.22
C LYS A 217 -11.05 4.06 13.80
N THR A 218 -9.98 4.65 13.28
CA THR A 218 -10.01 5.31 11.98
C THR A 218 -9.33 4.51 10.89
N TYR A 219 -8.23 3.81 11.19
CA TYR A 219 -7.34 3.21 10.20
C TYR A 219 -7.58 1.72 10.06
N TYR A 220 -7.97 1.29 8.86
CA TYR A 220 -8.30 -0.08 8.51
C TYR A 220 -7.45 -0.50 7.30
N GLY A 221 -7.11 -1.78 7.25
CA GLY A 221 -6.41 -2.34 6.11
C GLY A 221 -6.60 -3.84 6.01
N GLN A 222 -6.22 -4.38 4.88
CA GLN A 222 -6.15 -5.82 4.65
C GLN A 222 -4.94 -6.15 3.78
N ASP A 223 -4.29 -7.26 4.06
CA ASP A 223 -3.26 -7.82 3.20
C ASP A 223 -3.31 -9.34 3.24
N LEU A 224 -3.05 -9.96 2.10
CA LEU A 224 -3.02 -11.42 1.97
C LEU A 224 -1.79 -12.01 2.67
N VAL A 225 -0.68 -11.26 2.69
CA VAL A 225 0.63 -11.77 3.10
C VAL A 225 0.94 -11.34 4.53
N PRO A 226 1.29 -12.27 5.44
CA PRO A 226 1.56 -11.94 6.84
C PRO A 226 2.67 -10.92 7.06
N ARG A 227 3.75 -10.96 6.25
CA ARG A 227 4.91 -10.07 6.39
C ARG A 227 4.57 -8.60 6.13
N PRO A 228 4.01 -8.18 4.97
CA PRO A 228 3.57 -6.80 4.76
C PRO A 228 2.58 -6.33 5.83
N ARG A 229 1.59 -7.15 6.20
CA ARG A 229 0.64 -6.84 7.28
C ARG A 229 1.37 -6.47 8.58
N ARG A 230 2.35 -7.26 8.99
CA ARG A 230 3.15 -7.02 10.19
C ARG A 230 3.91 -5.71 10.12
N LEU A 231 4.52 -5.43 8.95
CA LEU A 231 5.22 -4.18 8.72
C LEU A 231 4.26 -2.98 8.79
N ALA A 232 3.05 -3.10 8.26
CA ALA A 232 2.00 -2.08 8.37
C ALA A 232 1.60 -1.83 9.83
N LEU A 233 1.36 -2.90 10.60
CA LEU A 233 1.04 -2.79 12.04
C LEU A 233 2.15 -2.08 12.81
N MET A 234 3.41 -2.47 12.57
CA MET A 234 4.54 -1.85 13.23
C MET A 234 4.74 -0.39 12.83
N ASN A 235 4.59 -0.09 11.53
CA ASN A 235 4.72 1.26 11.01
C ASN A 235 3.70 2.20 11.68
N LEU A 236 2.43 1.82 11.71
CA LEU A 236 1.38 2.59 12.38
C LEU A 236 1.56 2.66 13.91
N PHE A 237 1.99 1.57 14.53
CA PHE A 237 2.30 1.55 15.96
C PHE A 237 3.41 2.55 16.34
N LEU A 238 4.46 2.68 15.53
CA LEU A 238 5.53 3.67 15.73
C LEU A 238 5.01 5.10 15.66
N HIS A 239 3.98 5.36 14.83
CA HIS A 239 3.26 6.64 14.79
C HIS A 239 2.22 6.79 15.90
N GLY A 240 2.14 5.84 16.84
CA GLY A 240 1.21 5.85 17.96
C GLY A 240 -0.24 5.59 17.54
N VAL A 241 -0.46 4.94 16.41
CA VAL A 241 -1.76 4.52 15.87
C VAL A 241 -1.95 3.03 16.14
N GLU A 242 -3.16 2.64 16.54
CA GLU A 242 -3.59 1.25 16.73
C GLU A 242 -4.59 0.88 15.62
N PRO A 243 -4.13 0.43 14.45
CA PRO A 243 -5.00 0.17 13.31
C PRO A 243 -5.70 -1.18 13.40
N GLN A 244 -6.73 -1.37 12.59
CA GLN A 244 -7.36 -2.66 12.33
C GLN A 244 -6.85 -3.19 10.99
N ILE A 245 -5.80 -4.01 10.99
CA ILE A 245 -5.23 -4.62 9.79
C ILE A 245 -5.57 -6.11 9.76
N TYR A 246 -6.42 -6.51 8.83
CA TYR A 246 -6.85 -7.90 8.67
C TYR A 246 -5.83 -8.68 7.84
N ILE A 247 -5.70 -9.98 8.13
CA ILE A 247 -5.03 -10.94 7.24
C ILE A 247 -6.10 -11.62 6.40
N GLY A 248 -5.85 -11.79 5.11
CA GLY A 248 -6.72 -12.53 4.21
C GLY A 248 -6.80 -11.95 2.81
N ASP A 249 -7.46 -12.68 1.92
CA ASP A 249 -7.60 -12.29 0.52
C ASP A 249 -8.81 -11.37 0.34
N THR A 250 -8.53 -10.11 0.02
CA THR A 250 -9.58 -9.09 -0.19
C THR A 250 -10.56 -9.45 -1.29
N ILE A 251 -10.11 -10.18 -2.31
CA ILE A 251 -10.92 -10.52 -3.49
C ILE A 251 -11.71 -11.81 -3.29
N TYR A 252 -11.08 -12.84 -2.71
CA TYR A 252 -11.67 -14.17 -2.62
C TYR A 252 -12.42 -14.43 -1.31
N GLU A 253 -12.16 -13.65 -0.25
CA GLU A 253 -12.93 -13.75 0.99
C GLU A 253 -14.25 -12.98 0.90
N PRO A 254 -15.31 -13.45 1.60
CA PRO A 254 -16.57 -12.72 1.70
C PRO A 254 -16.39 -11.30 2.26
N ASP A 255 -17.30 -10.41 1.86
CA ASP A 255 -17.37 -9.05 2.44
C ASP A 255 -17.54 -9.12 3.97
N ARG A 256 -16.71 -8.40 4.71
CA ARG A 256 -16.72 -8.35 6.17
C ARG A 256 -17.85 -7.47 6.74
N GLY A 257 -18.64 -6.82 5.89
CA GLY A 257 -19.68 -5.88 6.30
C GLY A 257 -19.20 -4.51 6.72
N GLU A 258 -17.88 -4.27 6.71
CA GLU A 258 -17.31 -2.95 7.01
C GLU A 258 -17.53 -1.97 5.85
N ARG A 259 -17.77 -0.70 6.20
CA ARG A 259 -17.97 0.39 5.22
C ARG A 259 -17.09 1.58 5.58
N TYR A 260 -16.50 2.19 4.56
CA TYR A 260 -15.44 3.19 4.70
C TYR A 260 -15.84 4.54 4.12
N ASP A 261 -15.37 5.61 4.74
CA ASP A 261 -15.54 6.97 4.26
C ASP A 261 -14.52 7.34 3.19
N VAL A 262 -13.29 6.82 3.34
CA VAL A 262 -12.21 7.01 2.37
C VAL A 262 -11.49 5.68 2.13
N ILE A 263 -11.29 5.34 0.86
CA ILE A 263 -10.44 4.20 0.46
C ILE A 263 -9.30 4.73 -0.40
N LEU A 264 -8.06 4.39 0.00
CA LEU A 264 -6.83 4.75 -0.70
C LEU A 264 -6.03 3.48 -0.91
N THR A 265 -5.78 3.09 -2.16
CA THR A 265 -5.15 1.79 -2.39
C THR A 265 -4.36 1.73 -3.68
N ASN A 266 -3.31 0.93 -3.67
CA ASN A 266 -2.57 0.49 -4.84
C ASN A 266 -2.62 -1.04 -4.88
N PRO A 267 -3.63 -1.64 -5.51
CA PRO A 267 -3.75 -3.09 -5.64
C PRO A 267 -2.55 -3.71 -6.32
N PRO A 268 -2.22 -4.99 -6.04
CA PRO A 268 -1.09 -5.65 -6.67
C PRO A 268 -1.25 -5.72 -8.19
N PHE A 269 -0.18 -5.37 -8.94
CA PHE A 269 -0.15 -5.47 -10.38
C PHE A 269 0.15 -6.91 -10.82
N GLY A 270 -0.38 -7.30 -11.99
CA GLY A 270 -0.15 -8.59 -12.61
C GLY A 270 -1.24 -9.63 -12.35
N THR A 271 -1.35 -10.53 -13.28
CA THR A 271 -2.42 -11.54 -13.37
C THR A 271 -2.05 -12.86 -12.69
N LYS A 272 -0.82 -13.00 -12.15
CA LYS A 272 -0.35 -14.24 -11.51
C LYS A 272 -1.14 -14.57 -10.24
N GLY A 273 -2.14 -15.39 -10.40
CA GLY A 273 -2.98 -15.95 -9.34
C GLY A 273 -4.04 -16.85 -9.95
N ALA A 274 -4.77 -17.61 -9.15
CA ALA A 274 -5.75 -18.58 -9.63
C ALA A 274 -6.58 -17.99 -10.79
N ASN A 275 -6.56 -18.66 -11.94
CA ASN A 275 -7.30 -18.30 -13.16
C ASN A 275 -8.84 -18.42 -13.00
N GLN A 276 -9.33 -18.25 -11.80
CA GLN A 276 -10.75 -18.37 -11.48
C GLN A 276 -11.29 -17.04 -10.98
N ALA A 277 -12.46 -16.66 -11.47
CA ALA A 277 -13.19 -15.56 -10.92
C ALA A 277 -13.52 -15.80 -9.45
N PRO A 278 -13.49 -14.77 -8.58
CA PRO A 278 -13.89 -14.91 -7.19
C PRO A 278 -15.38 -15.27 -7.08
N ASN A 279 -15.71 -16.24 -6.24
CA ASN A 279 -17.10 -16.56 -5.92
C ASN A 279 -17.59 -15.63 -4.81
N ARG A 280 -18.06 -14.44 -5.21
CA ARG A 280 -18.57 -13.41 -4.30
C ARG A 280 -19.93 -12.90 -4.76
N ASP A 281 -20.92 -12.99 -3.87
CA ASP A 281 -22.32 -12.58 -4.14
C ASP A 281 -22.45 -11.05 -4.35
N ASP A 282 -21.49 -10.26 -3.87
CA ASP A 282 -21.48 -8.81 -4.00
C ASP A 282 -20.74 -8.29 -5.25
N PHE A 283 -20.11 -9.16 -6.04
CA PHE A 283 -19.52 -8.80 -7.32
C PHE A 283 -20.54 -9.00 -8.46
N THR A 284 -20.77 -7.94 -9.21
CA THR A 284 -21.75 -7.97 -10.31
C THR A 284 -21.16 -8.56 -11.59
N ILE A 285 -19.86 -8.29 -11.84
CA ILE A 285 -19.16 -8.77 -13.03
C ILE A 285 -18.21 -9.88 -12.64
N GLU A 286 -18.43 -11.05 -13.24
CA GLU A 286 -17.52 -12.19 -13.11
C GLU A 286 -16.29 -11.97 -13.99
N THR A 287 -15.13 -11.86 -13.35
CA THR A 287 -13.85 -11.70 -14.03
C THR A 287 -12.71 -12.28 -13.21
N SER A 288 -11.71 -12.86 -13.88
CA SER A 288 -10.45 -13.29 -13.26
C SER A 288 -9.45 -12.15 -13.05
N ASN A 289 -9.70 -10.98 -13.64
CA ASN A 289 -8.83 -9.81 -13.50
C ASN A 289 -8.90 -9.25 -12.08
N LYS A 290 -7.81 -9.39 -11.33
CA LYS A 290 -7.73 -8.98 -9.91
C LYS A 290 -7.98 -7.49 -9.71
N GLN A 291 -7.42 -6.64 -10.56
CA GLN A 291 -7.53 -5.19 -10.42
C GLN A 291 -8.98 -4.74 -10.62
N LEU A 292 -9.69 -5.31 -11.61
CA LEU A 292 -11.11 -5.05 -11.82
C LEU A 292 -11.96 -5.54 -10.64
N ASN A 293 -11.60 -6.66 -10.02
CA ASN A 293 -12.23 -7.14 -8.79
C ASN A 293 -11.97 -6.22 -7.60
N PHE A 294 -10.77 -5.60 -7.51
CA PHE A 294 -10.52 -4.55 -6.54
C PHE A 294 -11.40 -3.32 -6.78
N VAL A 295 -11.67 -2.93 -8.02
CA VAL A 295 -12.60 -1.84 -8.33
C VAL A 295 -14.00 -2.19 -7.79
N GLN A 296 -14.52 -3.38 -8.07
CA GLN A 296 -15.83 -3.83 -7.54
C GLN A 296 -15.85 -3.83 -6.00
N HIS A 297 -14.79 -4.37 -5.36
CA HIS A 297 -14.67 -4.39 -3.92
C HIS A 297 -14.70 -2.98 -3.31
N VAL A 298 -13.97 -2.03 -3.88
CA VAL A 298 -13.94 -0.65 -3.39
C VAL A 298 -15.30 0.03 -3.56
N VAL A 299 -15.96 -0.13 -4.72
CA VAL A 299 -17.32 0.39 -4.94
C VAL A 299 -18.28 -0.16 -3.87
N ASN A 300 -18.23 -1.47 -3.58
CA ASN A 300 -19.14 -2.10 -2.64
C ASN A 300 -18.89 -1.67 -1.19
N THR A 301 -17.64 -1.50 -0.80
CA THR A 301 -17.25 -1.21 0.59
C THR A 301 -17.22 0.29 0.94
N LEU A 302 -17.35 1.19 -0.04
CA LEU A 302 -17.56 2.61 0.24
C LEU A 302 -18.94 2.87 0.86
N LYS A 303 -18.98 3.75 1.86
CA LYS A 303 -20.24 4.37 2.33
C LYS A 303 -20.85 5.26 1.24
N PRO A 304 -22.18 5.47 1.23
CA PRO A 304 -22.79 6.54 0.47
C PRO A 304 -22.09 7.88 0.80
N GLY A 305 -21.66 8.63 -0.23
CA GLY A 305 -20.85 9.84 -0.06
C GLY A 305 -19.38 9.62 0.24
N GLY A 306 -18.97 8.38 0.47
CA GLY A 306 -17.56 8.01 0.61
C GLY A 306 -16.80 8.16 -0.70
N ARG A 307 -15.48 8.33 -0.63
CA ARG A 307 -14.63 8.57 -1.81
C ARG A 307 -13.41 7.65 -1.83
N ALA A 308 -12.91 7.39 -3.02
CA ALA A 308 -11.73 6.56 -3.21
C ALA A 308 -10.73 7.16 -4.19
N ALA A 309 -9.46 6.80 -3.98
CA ALA A 309 -8.40 6.92 -4.95
C ALA A 309 -7.72 5.55 -5.13
N MET A 310 -7.65 5.07 -6.36
CA MET A 310 -7.09 3.77 -6.69
C MET A 310 -6.02 3.90 -7.75
N VAL A 311 -4.88 3.27 -7.54
CA VAL A 311 -3.83 3.12 -8.56
C VAL A 311 -4.11 1.87 -9.38
N LEU A 312 -4.21 2.03 -10.69
CA LEU A 312 -4.51 0.94 -11.62
C LEU A 312 -3.53 0.99 -12.81
N PRO A 313 -3.02 -0.16 -13.29
CA PRO A 313 -2.22 -0.21 -14.51
C PRO A 313 -3.06 0.08 -15.75
N ASP A 314 -2.42 0.50 -16.86
CA ASP A 314 -3.10 0.93 -18.08
C ASP A 314 -4.04 -0.14 -18.66
N ASN A 315 -3.63 -1.40 -18.63
CA ASN A 315 -4.41 -2.51 -19.18
C ASN A 315 -5.79 -2.63 -18.54
N CYS A 316 -5.94 -2.30 -17.25
CA CYS A 316 -7.25 -2.28 -16.59
C CYS A 316 -8.26 -1.31 -17.21
N PHE A 317 -7.82 -0.41 -18.08
CA PHE A 317 -8.71 0.58 -18.68
C PHE A 317 -9.37 0.11 -19.98
N PHE A 318 -8.90 -0.99 -20.59
CA PHE A 318 -9.40 -1.44 -21.90
C PHE A 318 -9.52 -2.96 -22.06
N GLU A 319 -8.85 -3.77 -21.23
CA GLU A 319 -8.81 -5.22 -21.38
C GLU A 319 -10.03 -5.93 -20.81
N GLY A 320 -10.39 -7.06 -21.40
CA GLY A 320 -11.42 -7.97 -20.93
C GLY A 320 -12.72 -7.26 -20.53
N LYS A 321 -13.14 -7.49 -19.29
CA LYS A 321 -14.36 -6.94 -18.70
C LYS A 321 -14.24 -5.49 -18.18
N ALA A 322 -13.20 -4.75 -18.55
CA ALA A 322 -12.96 -3.38 -18.09
C ALA A 322 -14.16 -2.46 -18.29
N GLY A 323 -14.72 -2.44 -19.51
CA GLY A 323 -15.89 -1.60 -19.84
C GLY A 323 -17.08 -1.89 -18.95
N GLU A 324 -17.41 -3.16 -18.71
CA GLU A 324 -18.55 -3.57 -17.86
C GLU A 324 -18.35 -3.15 -16.40
N VAL A 325 -17.14 -3.30 -15.85
CA VAL A 325 -16.82 -2.89 -14.47
C VAL A 325 -16.84 -1.37 -14.34
N PHE A 326 -16.30 -0.64 -15.31
CA PHE A 326 -16.32 0.82 -15.30
C PHE A 326 -17.72 1.39 -15.54
N GLU A 327 -18.59 0.71 -16.29
CA GLU A 327 -20.00 1.07 -16.42
C GLU A 327 -20.69 1.07 -15.06
N ILE A 328 -20.52 0.00 -14.26
CA ILE A 328 -21.08 -0.08 -12.90
C ILE A 328 -20.47 1.01 -12.02
N LEU A 329 -19.15 1.17 -12.05
CA LEU A 329 -18.49 2.23 -11.29
C LEU A 329 -19.08 3.60 -11.60
N MET A 330 -19.28 3.94 -12.89
CA MET A 330 -19.78 5.24 -13.31
C MET A 330 -21.28 5.42 -13.09
N HIS A 331 -22.03 4.33 -12.98
CA HIS A 331 -23.44 4.35 -12.61
C HIS A 331 -23.61 4.64 -11.11
N ASP A 332 -22.84 3.98 -10.26
CA ASP A 332 -22.99 4.04 -8.80
C ASP A 332 -22.17 5.15 -8.15
N CYS A 333 -21.12 5.59 -8.84
CA CYS A 333 -20.16 6.57 -8.36
C CYS A 333 -19.92 7.67 -9.40
N ASN A 334 -19.57 8.85 -8.92
CA ASN A 334 -19.01 9.91 -9.74
C ASN A 334 -17.51 9.69 -9.90
N LEU A 335 -17.08 9.05 -10.97
CA LEU A 335 -15.68 9.00 -11.40
C LEU A 335 -15.32 10.35 -12.02
N HIS A 336 -14.79 11.24 -11.22
CA HIS A 336 -14.59 12.64 -11.61
C HIS A 336 -13.19 12.97 -12.12
N THR A 337 -12.18 12.13 -11.83
CA THR A 337 -10.79 12.44 -12.20
C THR A 337 -10.00 11.18 -12.48
N VAL A 338 -9.20 11.21 -13.54
CA VAL A 338 -8.14 10.24 -13.86
C VAL A 338 -6.82 10.99 -13.97
N LEU A 339 -5.80 10.56 -13.22
CA LEU A 339 -4.43 11.03 -13.34
C LEU A 339 -3.60 9.96 -14.04
N ARG A 340 -3.09 10.26 -15.23
CA ARG A 340 -2.11 9.41 -15.93
C ARG A 340 -0.73 9.69 -15.36
N LEU A 341 -0.13 8.70 -14.70
CA LEU A 341 1.14 8.86 -14.00
C LEU A 341 2.32 8.98 -14.98
N PRO A 342 3.37 9.73 -14.61
CA PRO A 342 4.62 9.78 -15.36
C PRO A 342 5.20 8.38 -15.57
N ARG A 343 5.91 8.16 -16.70
CA ARG A 343 6.65 6.91 -16.92
C ARG A 343 7.71 6.72 -15.84
N GLY A 344 7.86 5.49 -15.37
CA GLY A 344 8.83 5.15 -14.35
C GLY A 344 8.46 5.60 -12.93
N THR A 345 7.21 6.01 -12.67
CA THR A 345 6.74 6.38 -11.33
C THR A 345 7.07 5.31 -10.27
N PHE A 346 7.05 4.04 -10.64
CA PHE A 346 7.34 2.92 -9.74
C PHE A 346 8.79 2.44 -9.78
N THR A 347 9.69 3.18 -10.44
CA THR A 347 11.13 2.87 -10.44
C THR A 347 11.72 3.12 -9.04
N PRO A 348 12.55 2.24 -8.49
CA PRO A 348 13.05 0.98 -9.06
C PRO A 348 12.21 -0.26 -8.75
N TYR A 349 11.02 -0.11 -8.17
CA TYR A 349 10.22 -1.21 -7.59
C TYR A 349 9.52 -2.06 -8.64
N SER A 350 8.90 -1.43 -9.63
CA SER A 350 8.21 -2.06 -10.75
C SER A 350 8.52 -1.26 -12.01
N GLN A 351 9.58 -1.68 -12.70
CA GLN A 351 10.04 -1.04 -13.93
C GLN A 351 9.05 -1.34 -15.08
N GLY A 352 8.86 -0.38 -15.97
CA GLY A 352 8.01 -0.54 -17.15
C GLY A 352 6.50 -0.40 -16.92
N VAL A 353 6.02 -0.37 -15.69
CA VAL A 353 4.59 -0.27 -15.41
C VAL A 353 4.08 1.14 -15.72
N LYS A 354 3.15 1.23 -16.69
CA LYS A 354 2.32 2.41 -16.93
C LYS A 354 1.06 2.31 -16.08
N ALA A 355 0.82 3.32 -15.24
CA ALA A 355 -0.33 3.30 -14.34
C ALA A 355 -1.04 4.65 -14.27
N ASN A 356 -2.24 4.61 -13.72
CA ASN A 356 -3.12 5.75 -13.53
C ASN A 356 -3.67 5.76 -12.11
N VAL A 357 -4.16 6.91 -11.67
CA VAL A 357 -4.96 7.00 -10.44
C VAL A 357 -6.36 7.44 -10.81
N ILE A 358 -7.37 6.67 -10.41
CA ILE A 358 -8.77 7.05 -10.52
C ILE A 358 -9.29 7.61 -9.21
N PHE A 359 -10.07 8.68 -9.28
CA PHE A 359 -10.69 9.35 -8.12
C PHE A 359 -12.19 9.39 -8.29
N PHE A 360 -12.93 8.86 -7.35
CA PHE A 360 -14.39 8.80 -7.43
C PHE A 360 -15.09 8.93 -6.07
N GLN A 361 -16.37 9.33 -6.11
CA GLN A 361 -17.24 9.46 -4.95
C GLN A 361 -18.51 8.62 -5.16
N LYS A 362 -18.88 7.77 -4.19
CA LYS A 362 -20.08 6.94 -4.24
C LYS A 362 -21.37 7.74 -4.00
N GLY A 363 -22.43 7.38 -4.72
CA GLY A 363 -23.79 7.87 -4.48
C GLY A 363 -24.31 8.86 -5.52
N MET A 364 -23.56 9.13 -6.57
CA MET A 364 -24.01 9.92 -7.73
C MET A 364 -23.40 9.32 -8.99
N PRO A 365 -24.13 9.27 -10.11
CA PRO A 365 -23.57 8.81 -11.38
C PRO A 365 -22.52 9.79 -11.92
N THR A 366 -21.65 9.30 -12.77
CA THR A 366 -20.67 10.10 -13.49
C THR A 366 -21.33 10.86 -14.63
N GLU A 367 -21.17 12.18 -14.66
CA GLU A 367 -21.61 13.03 -15.77
C GLU A 367 -20.46 13.38 -16.72
N LYS A 368 -19.27 13.59 -16.15
CA LYS A 368 -18.05 13.94 -16.87
C LYS A 368 -16.80 13.52 -16.11
N ILE A 369 -15.75 13.24 -16.84
CA ILE A 369 -14.44 12.80 -16.30
C ILE A 369 -13.38 13.82 -16.72
N TRP A 370 -12.59 14.27 -15.76
CA TRP A 370 -11.40 15.06 -16.01
C TRP A 370 -10.18 14.14 -16.06
N ILE A 371 -9.46 14.17 -17.15
CA ILE A 371 -8.22 13.42 -17.32
C ILE A 371 -7.04 14.38 -17.29
N PHE A 372 -6.10 14.16 -16.37
CA PHE A 372 -4.83 14.86 -16.31
C PHE A 372 -3.72 13.95 -16.83
N ASP A 373 -3.06 14.34 -17.91
CA ASP A 373 -1.92 13.62 -18.47
C ASP A 373 -0.59 14.16 -17.92
N ALA A 374 -0.03 13.46 -16.93
CA ALA A 374 1.31 13.75 -16.41
C ALA A 374 2.41 12.92 -17.12
N ARG A 375 2.06 12.18 -18.17
CA ARG A 375 2.93 11.20 -18.82
C ARG A 375 3.52 11.70 -20.13
N SER A 376 2.66 12.17 -21.05
CA SER A 376 3.07 12.53 -22.42
C SER A 376 3.97 13.76 -22.40
N ASN A 377 5.04 13.74 -23.19
CA ASN A 377 6.05 14.79 -23.25
C ASN A 377 6.69 15.14 -21.88
N VAL A 378 6.82 14.15 -21.01
CA VAL A 378 7.53 14.23 -19.73
C VAL A 378 8.66 13.20 -19.74
N PRO A 379 9.91 13.61 -19.49
CA PRO A 379 11.03 12.69 -19.38
C PRO A 379 10.74 11.61 -18.32
N GLY A 380 11.04 10.35 -18.66
CA GLY A 380 10.79 9.23 -17.75
C GLY A 380 11.55 9.37 -16.42
N ILE A 381 10.92 8.90 -15.35
CA ILE A 381 11.50 8.88 -14.01
C ILE A 381 12.61 7.82 -13.97
N THR A 382 13.77 8.20 -13.43
CA THR A 382 14.91 7.30 -13.22
C THR A 382 15.37 7.34 -11.76
N LYS A 383 16.07 6.31 -11.30
CA LYS A 383 16.50 6.23 -9.89
C LYS A 383 17.51 7.32 -9.51
N LYS A 384 18.41 7.74 -10.41
CA LYS A 384 19.53 8.61 -10.10
C LYS A 384 19.37 10.01 -10.67
N ASP A 385 19.08 10.12 -11.96
CA ASP A 385 19.19 11.37 -12.69
C ASP A 385 17.92 12.20 -12.65
N ARG A 386 16.78 11.53 -12.66
CA ARG A 386 15.44 12.15 -12.67
C ARG A 386 14.53 11.47 -11.66
N PRO A 387 14.81 11.53 -10.35
CA PRO A 387 13.97 10.87 -9.33
C PRO A 387 12.57 11.48 -9.26
N LEU A 388 11.59 10.66 -8.91
CA LEU A 388 10.23 11.14 -8.64
C LEU A 388 10.26 12.18 -7.52
N SER A 389 9.57 13.30 -7.72
CA SER A 389 9.50 14.41 -6.77
C SER A 389 8.13 15.07 -6.79
N ASP A 390 7.81 15.86 -5.76
CA ASP A 390 6.52 16.58 -5.63
C ASP A 390 6.21 17.44 -6.85
N LYS A 391 7.23 17.99 -7.52
CA LYS A 391 7.08 18.81 -8.73
C LYS A 391 6.31 18.11 -9.85
N HIS A 392 6.38 16.80 -9.94
CA HIS A 392 5.66 16.03 -10.96
C HIS A 392 4.13 16.05 -10.76
N PHE A 393 3.67 16.40 -9.55
CA PHE A 393 2.25 16.40 -9.20
C PHE A 393 1.70 17.78 -8.87
N GLU A 394 2.53 18.83 -8.71
CA GLU A 394 2.08 20.19 -8.38
C GLU A 394 1.02 20.75 -9.33
N GLU A 395 1.19 20.52 -10.64
CA GLU A 395 0.24 20.98 -11.65
C GLU A 395 -1.08 20.22 -11.56
N PHE A 396 -1.01 18.91 -11.31
CA PHE A 396 -2.18 18.08 -11.06
C PHE A 396 -2.94 18.54 -9.82
N GLU A 397 -2.26 18.76 -8.69
CA GLU A 397 -2.89 19.22 -7.44
C GLU A 397 -3.57 20.59 -7.62
N LYS A 398 -2.93 21.52 -8.33
CA LYS A 398 -3.52 22.81 -8.69
C LYS A 398 -4.78 22.66 -9.56
N CYS A 399 -4.73 21.76 -10.54
CA CYS A 399 -5.87 21.45 -11.40
C CYS A 399 -7.01 20.78 -10.66
N TYR A 400 -6.69 19.82 -9.76
CA TYR A 400 -7.69 19.12 -8.96
C TYR A 400 -8.44 20.11 -8.05
N GLY A 401 -7.70 21.04 -7.43
CA GLY A 401 -8.22 22.07 -6.56
C GLY A 401 -8.46 21.60 -5.13
N SER A 402 -9.18 22.42 -4.36
CA SER A 402 -9.31 22.25 -2.90
C SER A 402 -10.42 21.32 -2.44
N ASP A 403 -11.36 20.94 -3.32
CA ASP A 403 -12.48 20.07 -2.94
C ASP A 403 -12.08 18.58 -3.11
N PRO A 404 -12.05 17.81 -2.01
CA PRO A 404 -11.63 16.41 -2.07
C PRO A 404 -12.60 15.48 -2.82
N ASN A 405 -13.79 15.97 -3.16
CA ASN A 405 -14.76 15.25 -4.01
C ASN A 405 -14.70 15.67 -5.48
N GLY A 406 -13.63 16.36 -5.90
CA GLY A 406 -13.39 16.73 -7.28
C GLY A 406 -14.35 17.79 -7.86
N ARG A 407 -15.03 18.57 -7.02
CA ARG A 407 -16.03 19.57 -7.46
C ARG A 407 -15.44 20.95 -7.72
N SER A 408 -14.14 21.13 -7.49
CA SER A 408 -13.46 22.39 -7.80
C SER A 408 -13.61 22.73 -9.29
N ARG A 409 -13.72 24.03 -9.57
CA ARG A 409 -13.82 24.51 -10.94
C ARG A 409 -12.52 24.24 -11.69
N ARG A 410 -12.61 23.56 -12.84
CA ARG A 410 -11.47 23.22 -13.71
C ARG A 410 -11.67 23.79 -15.11
N LYS A 411 -10.58 23.90 -15.85
CA LYS A 411 -10.58 24.39 -17.23
C LYS A 411 -10.06 23.30 -18.14
N ASP A 412 -10.81 22.98 -19.18
CA ASP A 412 -10.32 22.16 -20.29
C ASP A 412 -9.28 22.95 -21.08
N LEU A 413 -8.11 22.38 -21.30
CA LEU A 413 -7.00 23.02 -22.00
C LEU A 413 -6.92 22.62 -23.48
N GLY A 414 -7.91 21.84 -23.97
CA GLY A 414 -7.98 21.41 -25.36
C GLY A 414 -6.96 20.32 -25.72
N GLU A 415 -6.78 20.08 -27.02
CA GLU A 415 -6.00 18.96 -27.55
C GLU A 415 -4.48 19.09 -27.33
N GLU A 416 -3.99 20.28 -27.10
CA GLU A 416 -2.57 20.54 -26.82
C GLU A 416 -2.27 20.60 -25.30
N GLY A 417 -3.32 20.65 -24.47
CA GLY A 417 -3.18 20.79 -23.02
C GLY A 417 -3.21 19.46 -22.28
N ARG A 418 -2.60 19.43 -21.07
CA ARG A 418 -2.52 18.23 -20.22
C ARG A 418 -3.83 17.86 -19.53
N VAL A 419 -4.85 18.73 -19.58
CA VAL A 419 -6.12 18.56 -18.88
C VAL A 419 -7.25 18.61 -19.86
N ARG A 420 -8.04 17.54 -19.92
CA ARG A 420 -9.27 17.49 -20.74
C ARG A 420 -10.44 16.97 -19.94
N CYS A 421 -11.62 17.41 -20.39
CA CYS A 421 -12.91 17.00 -19.86
C CYS A 421 -13.65 16.17 -20.90
N PHE A 422 -14.06 14.97 -20.54
CA PHE A 422 -14.86 14.08 -21.37
C PHE A 422 -16.23 13.90 -20.73
N THR A 423 -17.29 13.98 -21.53
CA THR A 423 -18.64 13.71 -21.07
C THR A 423 -18.86 12.20 -20.91
N ILE A 424 -19.87 11.82 -20.15
CA ILE A 424 -20.22 10.40 -20.04
C ILE A 424 -20.61 9.80 -21.40
N ASP A 425 -21.16 10.60 -22.31
CA ASP A 425 -21.52 10.11 -23.65
C ASP A 425 -20.27 9.83 -24.49
N ASP A 426 -19.22 10.66 -24.40
CA ASP A 426 -17.92 10.35 -25.02
C ASP A 426 -17.34 9.01 -24.53
N VAL A 427 -17.55 8.69 -23.25
CA VAL A 427 -17.05 7.44 -22.65
C VAL A 427 -17.93 6.26 -23.05
N LYS A 428 -19.25 6.43 -23.14
CA LYS A 428 -20.18 5.38 -23.62
C LYS A 428 -19.89 4.97 -25.06
N GLU A 429 -19.57 5.92 -25.95
CA GLU A 429 -19.17 5.64 -27.32
C GLU A 429 -17.93 4.72 -27.40
N ARG A 430 -17.12 4.70 -26.34
CA ARG A 430 -15.95 3.84 -26.18
C ARG A 430 -16.24 2.58 -25.35
N ASN A 431 -17.50 2.21 -25.13
CA ASN A 431 -17.91 1.10 -24.27
C ASN A 431 -17.33 1.20 -22.85
N TYR A 432 -17.34 2.40 -22.28
CA TYR A 432 -16.81 2.73 -20.95
C TYR A 432 -15.30 2.46 -20.74
N LYS A 433 -14.54 2.28 -21.81
CA LYS A 433 -13.08 2.14 -21.76
C LYS A 433 -12.40 3.49 -21.53
N LEU A 434 -11.41 3.52 -20.66
CA LEU A 434 -10.75 4.75 -20.20
C LEU A 434 -9.34 4.95 -20.78
N ASP A 435 -8.94 4.19 -21.77
CA ASP A 435 -7.68 4.32 -22.51
C ASP A 435 -7.63 5.55 -23.43
N ILE A 436 -8.16 6.68 -22.95
CA ILE A 436 -8.31 7.92 -23.71
C ILE A 436 -6.96 8.64 -23.79
N THR A 437 -6.47 8.87 -24.99
CA THR A 437 -5.26 9.62 -25.29
C THR A 437 -5.54 10.69 -26.32
N TRP A 438 -4.95 11.86 -26.17
CA TRP A 438 -5.08 12.99 -27.12
C TRP A 438 -3.74 13.69 -27.39
N LEU A 439 -2.80 13.67 -26.42
CA LEU A 439 -1.48 14.26 -26.62
C LEU A 439 -0.60 13.32 -27.46
N LYS A 440 0.02 13.85 -28.50
CA LYS A 440 1.09 13.15 -29.21
C LYS A 440 2.34 13.19 -28.32
N ASP A 441 2.91 12.03 -28.06
CA ASP A 441 4.10 11.91 -27.24
C ASP A 441 5.36 11.99 -28.12
N GLU A 442 5.91 13.19 -28.23
CA GLU A 442 7.10 13.48 -29.02
C GLU A 442 8.40 13.04 -28.33
N SER A 443 8.34 12.75 -27.00
CA SER A 443 9.48 12.25 -26.24
C SER A 443 9.91 10.82 -26.61
N LEU A 444 9.11 10.13 -27.41
CA LEU A 444 9.41 8.77 -27.92
C LEU A 444 10.22 8.79 -29.24
N GLU A 445 10.35 9.93 -29.89
CA GLU A 445 11.06 10.05 -31.18
C GLU A 445 12.59 10.24 -30.99
N ASP A 446 13.08 10.58 -29.80
CA ASP A 446 14.51 10.66 -29.50
C ASP A 446 15.06 9.28 -29.13
N SER A 447 15.81 8.69 -30.06
CA SER A 447 16.46 7.39 -29.91
C SER A 447 17.47 7.29 -28.75
N ASP A 448 17.88 8.43 -28.21
CA ASP A 448 18.81 8.53 -27.06
C ASP A 448 18.10 8.41 -25.70
N GLU A 449 16.77 8.41 -25.66
CA GLU A 449 15.94 8.25 -24.46
C GLU A 449 15.15 6.91 -24.41
N LEU A 450 15.56 5.93 -25.17
CA LEU A 450 14.96 4.59 -25.03
C LEU A 450 15.14 4.10 -23.58
N PRO A 451 14.09 3.52 -22.97
CA PRO A 451 14.23 2.86 -21.68
C PRO A 451 15.33 1.80 -21.72
N GLU A 452 15.97 1.56 -20.58
CA GLU A 452 16.93 0.48 -20.45
C GLU A 452 16.36 -0.83 -21.05
N PRO A 453 17.16 -1.67 -21.72
CA PRO A 453 16.65 -2.90 -22.32
C PRO A 453 15.88 -3.80 -21.36
N GLN A 454 16.17 -3.72 -20.06
CA GLN A 454 15.46 -4.44 -19.01
C GLN A 454 14.05 -3.89 -18.79
N ASP A 455 13.85 -2.59 -18.94
CA ASP A 455 12.55 -1.94 -18.78
C ASP A 455 11.63 -2.25 -19.95
N LEU A 456 12.19 -2.20 -21.18
CA LEU A 456 11.49 -2.61 -22.40
C LEU A 456 11.10 -4.10 -22.36
N ALA A 457 11.99 -4.95 -21.87
CA ALA A 457 11.70 -6.37 -21.70
C ALA A 457 10.58 -6.60 -20.65
N SER A 458 10.58 -5.85 -19.57
CA SER A 458 9.55 -5.94 -18.53
C SER A 458 8.18 -5.45 -19.03
N GLU A 459 8.16 -4.37 -19.82
CA GLU A 459 6.96 -3.85 -20.47
C GLU A 459 6.41 -4.89 -21.46
N ALA A 460 7.25 -5.42 -22.35
CA ALA A 460 6.88 -6.45 -23.30
C ALA A 460 6.36 -7.73 -22.62
N ILE A 461 6.95 -8.15 -21.51
CA ILE A 461 6.47 -9.30 -20.73
C ILE A 461 5.07 -9.01 -20.16
N THR A 462 4.84 -7.81 -19.65
CA THR A 462 3.53 -7.41 -19.10
C THR A 462 2.46 -7.41 -20.18
N GLU A 463 2.77 -6.87 -21.37
CA GLU A 463 1.86 -6.88 -22.51
C GLU A 463 1.58 -8.29 -23.03
N LEU A 464 2.61 -9.14 -23.10
CA LEU A 464 2.45 -10.55 -23.52
C LEU A 464 1.65 -11.36 -22.49
N GLU A 465 1.84 -11.13 -21.18
CA GLU A 465 1.05 -11.79 -20.13
C GLU A 465 -0.44 -11.42 -20.27
N ALA A 466 -0.76 -10.17 -20.58
CA ALA A 466 -2.12 -9.71 -20.84
C ALA A 466 -2.75 -10.42 -22.04
N VAL A 467 -2.03 -10.47 -23.17
CA VAL A 467 -2.49 -11.18 -24.37
C VAL A 467 -2.72 -12.68 -24.13
N VAL A 468 -1.84 -13.30 -23.32
CA VAL A 468 -2.01 -14.72 -22.95
C VAL A 468 -3.26 -14.93 -22.11
N ASP A 469 -3.62 -14.00 -21.25
CA ASP A 469 -4.82 -14.12 -20.45
C ASP A 469 -6.10 -13.89 -21.31
N ASP A 470 -6.10 -12.93 -22.23
CA ASP A 470 -7.20 -12.76 -23.20
C ASP A 470 -7.41 -14.03 -24.06
N LEU A 471 -6.32 -14.68 -24.47
CA LEU A 471 -6.40 -15.94 -25.21
C LEU A 471 -6.97 -17.09 -24.36
N LYS A 472 -6.67 -17.15 -23.05
CA LYS A 472 -7.25 -18.14 -22.15
C LYS A 472 -8.75 -17.91 -21.96
N ASP A 473 -9.18 -16.65 -21.81
CA ASP A 473 -10.59 -16.30 -21.71
C ASP A 473 -11.36 -16.73 -22.97
N ILE A 474 -10.75 -16.56 -24.16
CA ILE A 474 -11.32 -17.05 -25.42
C ILE A 474 -11.42 -18.57 -25.43
N VAL A 475 -10.39 -19.28 -25.01
CA VAL A 475 -10.39 -20.76 -24.94
C VAL A 475 -11.47 -21.24 -23.99
N GLU A 476 -11.59 -20.60 -22.81
CA GLU A 476 -12.64 -20.95 -21.83
C GLU A 476 -14.08 -20.72 -22.37
N LEU A 477 -14.28 -19.65 -23.14
CA LEU A 477 -15.56 -19.39 -23.82
C LEU A 477 -15.87 -20.47 -24.85
N LEU A 478 -14.89 -20.89 -25.66
CA LEU A 478 -15.07 -21.94 -26.67
C LEU A 478 -15.35 -23.31 -26.02
N GLU A 479 -14.68 -23.65 -24.92
CA GLU A 479 -14.91 -24.88 -24.18
C GLU A 479 -16.31 -24.91 -23.52
N LYS A 480 -16.82 -23.77 -23.08
CA LYS A 480 -18.19 -23.64 -22.55
C LYS A 480 -19.24 -23.82 -23.65
N GLU A 481 -19.00 -23.29 -24.86
CA GLU A 481 -19.89 -23.49 -26.01
C GLU A 481 -19.90 -24.96 -26.47
N GLU A 482 -18.76 -25.64 -26.51
CA GLU A 482 -18.70 -27.07 -26.84
C GLU A 482 -19.29 -27.98 -25.75
N GLY A 483 -19.31 -27.54 -24.49
CA GLY A 483 -19.93 -28.26 -23.36
C GLY A 483 -21.47 -28.20 -23.31
N VAL A 484 -22.08 -27.26 -24.04
CA VAL A 484 -23.55 -27.08 -24.11
C VAL A 484 -24.16 -27.94 -25.23
N GLU A 485 -23.36 -28.47 -26.18
CA GLU A 485 -23.83 -29.35 -27.24
C GLU A 485 -23.76 -30.86 -26.90
N LYS A 486 -23.50 -31.22 -25.67
CA LYS A 486 -23.58 -32.63 -25.17
C LYS A 486 -24.61 -32.71 -24.01
#